data_9866a97af5ad67aa54297fd02d36ee09
#
_entry.id   9866a97af5ad67aa54297fd02d36ee09
#
_cell.length_a   1.000
_cell.length_b   1.000
_cell.length_c   1.000
_cell.angle_alpha   90.00
_cell.angle_beta   90.00
_cell.angle_gamma   90.00
#
_symmetry.space_group_name_H-M   'P 1'
#
loop_
_entity.id
_entity.type
_entity.pdbx_description
1 polymer ?
#
loop_
_entity_poly.entity_id
_entity_poly.type
_entity_poly.pdbx_seq_one_letter_code
_entity_poly.pdbx_strand_id
1 'polypeptide(L)'
;MSDEFKQYIISLYQDIPQEVYEGLLSVFCIGTVLLLVWKGFKTGLRYSAALLLVEYIFLLFCSTVIFRSTGETRQYDFHPFWSYKAIQDGREDLLAENKMNVVVFIPVGLLLGIAFKQMTWLKVLLIGCGISVTIESLQFFFLRGFSELDDVMHNTLGCLLGYGIMTILRIIFNTRYNNV
;
A
#
# COMPACT_ATOMS: atom_id res chain seq x y z
N MET A 1 19.18 6.72 -1.89
CA MET A 1 17.88 6.70 -2.56
C MET A 1 18.09 7.49 -3.83
N SER A 2 18.02 6.85 -5.00
CA SER A 2 18.27 7.50 -6.29
C SER A 2 17.29 8.65 -6.51
N ASP A 3 17.68 9.69 -7.25
CA ASP A 3 16.81 10.83 -7.52
C ASP A 3 15.59 10.40 -8.36
N GLU A 4 15.73 9.37 -9.19
CA GLU A 4 14.63 8.73 -9.93
C GLU A 4 13.54 8.17 -9.00
N PHE A 5 13.93 7.53 -7.89
CA PHE A 5 12.98 6.99 -6.91
C PHE A 5 12.17 8.10 -6.22
N LYS A 6 12.81 9.23 -5.89
CA LYS A 6 12.12 10.40 -5.32
C LYS A 6 11.15 11.01 -6.32
N GLN A 7 11.57 11.15 -7.57
CA GLN A 7 10.71 11.71 -8.63
C GLN A 7 9.50 10.83 -8.88
N TYR A 8 9.66 9.51 -8.85
CA TYR A 8 8.55 8.57 -9.02
C TYR A 8 7.53 8.68 -7.85
N ILE A 9 8.02 8.75 -6.59
CA ILE A 9 7.11 8.99 -5.45
C ILE A 9 6.35 10.30 -5.62
N ILE A 10 7.03 11.38 -6.01
CA ILE A 10 6.39 12.67 -6.21
C ILE A 10 5.31 12.57 -7.29
N SER A 11 5.61 11.91 -8.43
CA SER A 11 4.67 11.76 -9.53
C SER A 11 3.42 10.96 -9.17
N LEU A 12 3.51 9.98 -8.26
CA LEU A 12 2.35 9.21 -7.79
C LEU A 12 1.33 10.04 -7.01
N TYR A 13 1.79 11.09 -6.33
CA TYR A 13 0.96 11.82 -5.38
C TYR A 13 0.71 13.29 -5.75
N GLN A 14 1.41 13.81 -6.78
CA GLN A 14 1.33 15.23 -7.16
C GLN A 14 -0.05 15.68 -7.65
N ASP A 15 -0.83 14.75 -8.23
CA ASP A 15 -2.14 15.04 -8.80
C ASP A 15 -3.27 15.04 -7.74
N ILE A 16 -2.95 14.63 -6.50
CA ILE A 16 -3.92 14.62 -5.40
C ILE A 16 -4.02 16.05 -4.83
N PRO A 17 -5.23 16.63 -4.75
CA PRO A 17 -5.42 17.94 -4.15
C PRO A 17 -4.95 18.00 -2.69
N GLN A 18 -4.38 19.13 -2.28
CA GLN A 18 -3.85 19.33 -0.92
C GLN A 18 -4.94 19.16 0.14
N GLU A 19 -6.16 19.55 -0.17
CA GLU A 19 -7.33 19.43 0.72
C GLU A 19 -7.62 17.98 1.12
N VAL A 20 -7.30 17.01 0.25
CA VAL A 20 -7.44 15.59 0.55
C VAL A 20 -6.47 15.17 1.66
N TYR A 21 -5.20 15.61 1.58
CA TYR A 21 -4.21 15.32 2.62
C TYR A 21 -4.57 15.97 3.95
N GLU A 22 -4.99 17.23 3.92
CA GLU A 22 -5.40 17.97 5.12
C GLU A 22 -6.64 17.33 5.77
N GLY A 23 -7.59 16.90 4.95
CA GLY A 23 -8.77 16.17 5.40
C GLY A 23 -8.42 14.84 6.07
N LEU A 24 -7.59 14.00 5.43
CA LEU A 24 -7.14 12.73 5.99
C LEU A 24 -6.36 12.94 7.30
N LEU A 25 -5.42 13.87 7.32
CA LEU A 25 -4.66 14.18 8.53
C LEU A 25 -5.57 14.62 9.67
N SER A 26 -6.57 15.46 9.39
CA SER A 26 -7.54 15.93 10.39
C SER A 26 -8.37 14.78 10.95
N VAL A 27 -8.88 13.89 10.07
CA VAL A 27 -9.65 12.70 10.46
C VAL A 27 -8.79 11.76 11.30
N PHE A 28 -7.53 11.52 10.89
CA PHE A 28 -6.61 10.69 11.65
C PHE A 28 -6.31 11.25 13.03
N CYS A 29 -5.97 12.54 13.14
CA CYS A 29 -5.64 13.17 14.42
C CYS A 29 -6.83 13.16 15.37
N ILE A 30 -7.99 13.65 14.93
CA ILE A 30 -9.20 13.70 15.74
C ILE A 30 -9.66 12.29 16.12
N GLY A 31 -9.73 11.39 15.14
CA GLY A 31 -10.15 10.01 15.35
C GLY A 31 -9.24 9.27 16.34
N THR A 32 -7.91 9.45 16.21
CA THR A 32 -6.94 8.86 17.14
C THR A 32 -7.14 9.35 18.56
N VAL A 33 -7.29 10.67 18.77
CA VAL A 33 -7.56 11.23 20.11
C VAL A 33 -8.82 10.65 20.71
N LEU A 34 -9.92 10.61 19.96
CA LEU A 34 -11.18 10.04 20.41
C LEU A 34 -11.06 8.55 20.75
N LEU A 35 -10.35 7.78 19.93
CA LEU A 35 -10.13 6.35 20.14
C LEU A 35 -9.25 6.07 21.37
N LEU A 36 -8.22 6.88 21.61
CA LEU A 36 -7.38 6.77 22.80
C LEU A 36 -8.15 7.09 24.09
N VAL A 37 -8.97 8.13 24.06
CA VAL A 37 -9.82 8.51 25.20
C VAL A 37 -10.87 7.44 25.47
N TRP A 38 -11.56 6.95 24.44
CA TRP A 38 -12.66 6.00 24.62
C TRP A 38 -12.21 4.58 24.94
N LYS A 39 -11.18 4.06 24.27
CA LYS A 39 -10.75 2.65 24.39
C LYS A 39 -9.52 2.45 25.27
N GLY A 40 -8.93 3.55 25.76
CA GLY A 40 -7.64 3.53 26.46
C GLY A 40 -6.46 3.27 25.53
N PHE A 41 -5.25 3.50 26.03
CA PHE A 41 -4.04 3.60 25.19
C PHE A 41 -3.77 2.37 24.32
N LYS A 42 -3.69 1.16 24.92
CA LYS A 42 -3.32 -0.06 24.16
C LYS A 42 -4.34 -0.46 23.09
N THR A 43 -5.62 -0.33 23.40
CA THR A 43 -6.71 -0.69 22.49
C THR A 43 -6.94 0.43 21.47
N GLY A 44 -6.92 1.69 21.91
CA GLY A 44 -7.04 2.86 21.07
C GLY A 44 -5.98 2.90 19.99
N LEU A 45 -4.71 2.60 20.33
CA LEU A 45 -3.61 2.56 19.34
C LEU A 45 -3.86 1.55 18.20
N ARG A 46 -4.47 0.40 18.48
CA ARG A 46 -4.81 -0.58 17.46
C ARG A 46 -5.94 -0.12 16.53
N TYR A 47 -6.97 0.52 17.10
CA TYR A 47 -8.02 1.12 16.29
C TYR A 47 -7.53 2.31 15.49
N SER A 48 -6.58 3.09 16.01
CA SER A 48 -5.92 4.16 15.27
C SER A 48 -5.10 3.61 14.08
N ALA A 49 -4.42 2.46 14.27
CA ALA A 49 -3.75 1.78 13.17
C ALA A 49 -4.73 1.25 12.11
N ALA A 50 -5.92 0.79 12.52
CA ALA A 50 -6.97 0.41 11.57
C ALA A 50 -7.54 1.62 10.82
N LEU A 51 -7.71 2.76 11.49
CA LEU A 51 -8.11 4.02 10.86
C LEU A 51 -7.07 4.45 9.82
N LEU A 52 -5.80 4.48 10.21
CA LEU A 52 -4.70 4.83 9.30
C LEU A 52 -4.62 3.86 8.10
N LEU A 53 -4.91 2.57 8.31
CA LEU A 53 -4.96 1.60 7.21
C LEU A 53 -6.04 1.95 6.19
N VAL A 54 -7.24 2.30 6.66
CA VAL A 54 -8.35 2.70 5.76
C VAL A 54 -7.99 3.97 4.99
N GLU A 55 -7.44 4.98 5.67
CA GLU A 55 -7.01 6.23 5.05
C GLU A 55 -5.86 6.00 4.05
N TYR A 56 -4.91 5.15 4.38
CA TYR A 56 -3.81 4.81 3.48
C TYR A 56 -4.30 4.05 2.23
N ILE A 57 -5.21 3.08 2.38
CA ILE A 57 -5.85 2.42 1.24
C ILE A 57 -6.60 3.44 0.38
N PHE A 58 -7.36 4.35 0.99
CA PHE A 58 -8.03 5.42 0.26
C PHE A 58 -7.03 6.29 -0.51
N LEU A 59 -5.90 6.66 0.10
CA LEU A 59 -4.84 7.41 -0.56
C LEU A 59 -4.23 6.66 -1.75
N LEU A 60 -4.06 5.33 -1.64
CA LEU A 60 -3.64 4.48 -2.78
C LEU A 60 -4.66 4.56 -3.93
N PHE A 61 -5.96 4.48 -3.64
CA PHE A 61 -6.99 4.66 -4.67
C PHE A 61 -6.99 6.07 -5.27
N CYS A 62 -6.74 7.10 -4.46
CA CYS A 62 -6.60 8.47 -4.94
C CYS A 62 -5.46 8.58 -5.96
N SER A 63 -4.28 8.05 -5.64
CA SER A 63 -3.09 8.17 -6.49
C SER A 63 -3.14 7.29 -7.75
N THR A 64 -3.76 6.11 -7.65
CA THR A 64 -3.71 5.13 -8.75
C THR A 64 -4.95 5.17 -9.65
N VAL A 65 -6.09 5.65 -9.14
CA VAL A 65 -7.37 5.61 -9.86
C VAL A 65 -8.05 6.99 -9.91
N ILE A 66 -8.33 7.61 -8.74
CA ILE A 66 -9.26 8.75 -8.67
C ILE A 66 -8.69 9.99 -9.37
N PHE A 67 -7.46 10.37 -9.07
CA PHE A 67 -6.79 11.56 -9.60
C PHE A 67 -5.85 11.27 -10.76
N ARG A 68 -5.66 10.00 -11.14
CA ARG A 68 -4.85 9.64 -12.30
C ARG A 68 -5.53 10.09 -13.60
N SER A 69 -4.76 10.61 -14.55
CA SER A 69 -5.26 11.04 -15.85
C SER A 69 -5.90 9.89 -16.63
N THR A 70 -6.96 10.17 -17.35
CA THR A 70 -7.67 9.19 -18.21
C THR A 70 -6.96 9.08 -19.55
N GLY A 71 -6.66 7.85 -19.98
CA GLY A 71 -6.11 7.56 -21.32
C GLY A 71 -7.20 7.49 -22.40
N GLU A 72 -6.78 7.45 -23.66
CA GLU A 72 -7.70 7.32 -24.81
C GLU A 72 -8.08 5.85 -25.07
N THR A 73 -7.19 4.91 -24.73
CA THR A 73 -7.37 3.48 -24.98
C THR A 73 -7.04 2.67 -23.73
N ARG A 74 -7.63 1.47 -23.65
CA ARG A 74 -7.28 0.52 -22.59
C ARG A 74 -5.88 -0.02 -22.84
N GLN A 75 -5.03 0.13 -21.83
CA GLN A 75 -3.69 -0.42 -21.83
C GLN A 75 -3.63 -1.50 -20.75
N TYR A 76 -3.19 -2.71 -21.10
CA TYR A 76 -3.10 -3.81 -20.16
C TYR A 76 -2.12 -4.89 -20.63
N ASP A 77 -1.53 -5.59 -19.68
CA ASP A 77 -0.81 -6.86 -19.92
C ASP A 77 -1.10 -7.83 -18.78
N PHE A 78 -1.71 -8.96 -19.10
CA PHE A 78 -2.05 -10.01 -18.13
C PHE A 78 -1.15 -11.24 -18.27
N HIS A 79 -0.02 -11.13 -18.98
CA HIS A 79 0.97 -12.19 -19.03
C HIS A 79 1.87 -12.11 -17.78
N PRO A 80 1.97 -13.19 -16.99
CA PRO A 80 2.86 -13.19 -15.82
C PRO A 80 4.31 -12.94 -16.23
N PHE A 81 5.00 -12.10 -15.46
CA PHE A 81 6.42 -11.76 -15.63
C PHE A 81 6.77 -11.04 -16.95
N TRP A 82 5.79 -10.40 -17.60
CA TRP A 82 6.04 -9.63 -18.83
C TRP A 82 7.00 -8.47 -18.58
N SER A 83 6.89 -7.78 -17.43
CA SER A 83 7.75 -6.67 -17.06
C SER A 83 9.22 -7.07 -16.94
N TYR A 84 9.49 -8.25 -16.38
CA TYR A 84 10.85 -8.79 -16.28
C TYR A 84 11.47 -9.09 -17.66
N LYS A 85 10.67 -9.59 -18.60
CA LYS A 85 11.11 -9.80 -19.97
C LYS A 85 11.40 -8.47 -20.66
N ALA A 86 10.50 -7.49 -20.52
CA ALA A 86 10.69 -6.16 -21.07
C ALA A 86 11.93 -5.45 -20.50
N ILE A 87 12.24 -5.65 -19.20
CA ILE A 87 13.50 -5.17 -18.59
C ILE A 87 14.71 -5.80 -19.25
N GLN A 88 14.70 -7.11 -19.53
CA GLN A 88 15.78 -7.80 -20.25
C GLN A 88 15.93 -7.28 -21.68
N ASP A 89 14.84 -6.84 -22.29
CA ASP A 89 14.82 -6.25 -23.64
C ASP A 89 15.17 -4.73 -23.64
N GLY A 90 15.58 -4.16 -22.48
CA GLY A 90 16.10 -2.79 -22.37
C GLY A 90 15.13 -1.77 -21.74
N ARG A 91 13.95 -2.17 -21.24
CA ARG A 91 13.00 -1.30 -20.55
C ARG A 91 13.34 -1.17 -19.05
N GLU A 92 14.47 -0.53 -18.74
CA GLU A 92 14.95 -0.37 -17.35
C GLU A 92 14.03 0.48 -16.47
N ASP A 93 13.21 1.34 -17.06
CA ASP A 93 12.17 2.14 -16.39
C ASP A 93 11.22 1.27 -15.55
N LEU A 94 10.84 0.10 -16.05
CA LEU A 94 9.95 -0.83 -15.35
C LEU A 94 10.55 -1.39 -14.05
N LEU A 95 11.88 -1.41 -13.92
CA LEU A 95 12.51 -1.87 -12.68
C LEU A 95 12.19 -0.96 -11.48
N ALA A 96 12.15 0.35 -11.73
CA ALA A 96 11.77 1.33 -10.70
C ALA A 96 10.29 1.19 -10.35
N GLU A 97 9.44 1.01 -11.35
CA GLU A 97 7.99 0.80 -11.17
C GLU A 97 7.68 -0.46 -10.36
N ASN A 98 8.26 -1.60 -10.73
CA ASN A 98 8.10 -2.86 -10.00
C ASN A 98 8.52 -2.75 -8.52
N LYS A 99 9.65 -2.08 -8.25
CA LYS A 99 10.10 -1.83 -6.87
C LYS A 99 9.14 -0.93 -6.11
N MET A 100 8.58 0.08 -6.77
CA MET A 100 7.67 1.01 -6.14
C MET A 100 6.35 0.34 -5.76
N ASN A 101 5.81 -0.51 -6.60
CA ASN A 101 4.62 -1.30 -6.31
C ASN A 101 4.81 -2.14 -5.05
N VAL A 102 5.97 -2.76 -4.87
CA VAL A 102 6.31 -3.44 -3.60
C VAL A 102 6.34 -2.44 -2.44
N VAL A 103 7.04 -1.33 -2.56
CA VAL A 103 7.28 -0.37 -1.46
C VAL A 103 5.98 0.27 -0.99
N VAL A 104 5.09 0.69 -1.88
CA VAL A 104 3.84 1.36 -1.51
C VAL A 104 2.83 0.42 -0.84
N PHE A 105 2.99 -0.89 -0.94
CA PHE A 105 2.15 -1.86 -0.22
C PHE A 105 2.74 -2.36 1.10
N ILE A 106 4.01 -2.06 1.42
CA ILE A 106 4.60 -2.37 2.74
C ILE A 106 3.78 -1.77 3.89
N PRO A 107 3.36 -0.49 3.87
CA PRO A 107 2.54 0.08 4.95
C PRO A 107 1.21 -0.66 5.17
N VAL A 108 0.59 -1.17 4.11
CA VAL A 108 -0.65 -1.97 4.23
C VAL A 108 -0.41 -3.19 5.11
N GLY A 109 0.63 -3.97 4.82
CA GLY A 109 0.98 -5.17 5.60
C GLY A 109 1.37 -4.87 7.04
N LEU A 110 2.15 -3.81 7.27
CA LEU A 110 2.51 -3.32 8.60
C LEU A 110 1.26 -2.98 9.42
N LEU A 111 0.37 -2.17 8.86
CA LEU A 111 -0.84 -1.71 9.54
C LEU A 111 -1.84 -2.84 9.79
N LEU A 112 -1.99 -3.79 8.86
CA LEU A 112 -2.75 -5.03 9.08
C LEU A 112 -2.21 -5.79 10.29
N GLY A 113 -0.89 -5.92 10.37
CA GLY A 113 -0.22 -6.56 11.50
C GLY A 113 -0.47 -5.83 12.83
N ILE A 114 -0.43 -4.51 12.89
CA ILE A 114 -0.67 -3.73 14.11
C ILE A 114 -2.15 -3.76 14.51
N ALA A 115 -3.06 -3.52 13.57
CA ALA A 115 -4.48 -3.38 13.84
C ALA A 115 -5.14 -4.68 14.29
N PHE A 116 -4.77 -5.83 13.71
CA PHE A 116 -5.48 -7.08 13.90
C PHE A 116 -4.62 -8.16 14.56
N LYS A 117 -4.99 -8.60 15.78
CA LYS A 117 -4.24 -9.63 16.53
C LYS A 117 -4.22 -11.01 15.87
N GLN A 118 -5.31 -11.36 15.17
CA GLN A 118 -5.49 -12.68 14.56
C GLN A 118 -5.19 -12.66 13.04
N MET A 119 -4.32 -11.72 12.62
CA MET A 119 -3.85 -11.69 11.23
C MET A 119 -2.94 -12.88 10.96
N THR A 120 -3.11 -13.51 9.80
CA THR A 120 -2.28 -14.64 9.32
C THR A 120 -1.72 -14.30 7.94
N TRP A 121 -0.65 -14.98 7.54
CA TRP A 121 -0.04 -14.80 6.21
C TRP A 121 -1.04 -14.98 5.06
N LEU A 122 -1.94 -15.98 5.16
CA LEU A 122 -2.97 -16.20 4.17
C LEU A 122 -3.97 -15.04 4.09
N LYS A 123 -4.39 -14.49 5.23
CA LYS A 123 -5.29 -13.33 5.25
C LYS A 123 -4.61 -12.11 4.63
N VAL A 124 -3.34 -11.86 4.95
CA VAL A 124 -2.56 -10.76 4.39
C VAL A 124 -2.42 -10.90 2.88
N LEU A 125 -2.09 -12.10 2.40
CA LEU A 125 -2.01 -12.41 0.98
C LEU A 125 -3.36 -12.13 0.28
N LEU A 126 -4.46 -12.63 0.82
CA LEU A 126 -5.79 -12.43 0.22
C LEU A 126 -6.22 -10.95 0.23
N ILE A 127 -5.92 -10.21 1.31
CA ILE A 127 -6.25 -8.78 1.41
C ILE A 127 -5.38 -7.97 0.43
N GLY A 128 -4.06 -8.19 0.43
CA GLY A 128 -3.15 -7.50 -0.47
C GLY A 128 -3.48 -7.75 -1.95
N CYS A 129 -3.69 -9.04 -2.31
CA CYS A 129 -4.13 -9.42 -3.64
C CYS A 129 -5.49 -8.78 -4.00
N GLY A 130 -6.47 -8.82 -3.08
CA GLY A 130 -7.80 -8.25 -3.32
C GLY A 130 -7.78 -6.73 -3.54
N ILE A 131 -7.00 -5.99 -2.75
CA ILE A 131 -6.82 -4.54 -2.94
C ILE A 131 -6.19 -4.28 -4.32
N SER A 132 -5.10 -4.99 -4.65
CA SER A 132 -4.39 -4.78 -5.90
C SER A 132 -5.24 -5.15 -7.12
N VAL A 133 -5.91 -6.31 -7.12
CA VAL A 133 -6.84 -6.70 -8.21
C VAL A 133 -7.95 -5.65 -8.37
N THR A 134 -8.42 -5.05 -7.27
CA THR A 134 -9.44 -4.00 -7.35
C THR A 134 -8.88 -2.76 -8.04
N ILE A 135 -7.67 -2.32 -7.67
CA ILE A 135 -6.98 -1.19 -8.30
C ILE A 135 -6.82 -1.45 -9.81
N GLU A 136 -6.21 -2.59 -10.18
CA GLU A 136 -5.97 -2.95 -11.59
C GLU A 136 -7.27 -3.03 -12.40
N SER A 137 -8.33 -3.60 -11.80
CA SER A 137 -9.64 -3.66 -12.45
C SER A 137 -10.21 -2.26 -12.69
N LEU A 138 -10.13 -1.37 -11.70
CA LEU A 138 -10.62 0.00 -11.85
C LEU A 138 -9.79 0.80 -12.87
N GLN A 139 -8.47 0.63 -12.90
CA GLN A 139 -7.61 1.23 -13.92
C GLN A 139 -8.01 0.77 -15.32
N PHE A 140 -8.23 -0.54 -15.51
CA PHE A 140 -8.69 -1.10 -16.77
C PHE A 140 -10.03 -0.54 -17.21
N PHE A 141 -11.04 -0.52 -16.31
CA PHE A 141 -12.39 -0.06 -16.66
C PHE A 141 -12.46 1.44 -16.91
N PHE A 142 -11.73 2.25 -16.11
CA PHE A 142 -11.77 3.71 -16.21
C PHE A 142 -10.68 4.32 -17.10
N LEU A 143 -9.89 3.48 -17.81
CA LEU A 143 -8.79 3.93 -18.68
C LEU A 143 -7.73 4.75 -17.90
N ARG A 144 -7.40 4.33 -16.67
CA ARG A 144 -6.54 5.06 -15.75
C ARG A 144 -5.17 4.42 -15.62
N GLY A 145 -4.37 4.46 -16.71
CA GLY A 145 -3.03 3.90 -16.76
C GLY A 145 -2.98 2.52 -17.39
N PHE A 146 -1.95 1.77 -17.05
CA PHE A 146 -1.67 0.43 -17.58
C PHE A 146 -2.00 -0.61 -16.53
N SER A 147 -2.91 -1.53 -16.83
CA SER A 147 -3.35 -2.57 -15.89
C SER A 147 -2.53 -3.84 -16.09
N GLU A 148 -1.88 -4.32 -15.02
CA GLU A 148 -0.88 -5.39 -15.12
C GLU A 148 -1.08 -6.49 -14.07
N LEU A 149 -0.86 -7.73 -14.51
CA LEU A 149 -0.83 -8.85 -13.57
C LEU A 149 0.42 -8.80 -12.68
N ASP A 150 1.54 -8.31 -13.21
CA ASP A 150 2.79 -8.18 -12.45
C ASP A 150 2.64 -7.20 -11.28
N ASP A 151 1.84 -6.15 -11.42
CA ASP A 151 1.52 -5.20 -10.34
C ASP A 151 0.77 -5.88 -9.20
N VAL A 152 -0.17 -6.77 -9.51
CA VAL A 152 -0.84 -7.58 -8.48
C VAL A 152 0.16 -8.41 -7.68
N MET A 153 1.15 -8.98 -8.35
CA MET A 153 2.20 -9.77 -7.69
C MET A 153 3.10 -8.91 -6.80
N HIS A 154 3.58 -7.77 -7.31
CA HIS A 154 4.46 -6.85 -6.59
C HIS A 154 3.76 -6.21 -5.38
N ASN A 155 2.54 -5.74 -5.54
CA ASN A 155 1.73 -5.16 -4.49
C ASN A 155 1.45 -6.17 -3.37
N THR A 156 1.08 -7.40 -3.74
CA THR A 156 0.86 -8.49 -2.78
C THR A 156 2.14 -8.84 -2.03
N LEU A 157 3.28 -8.91 -2.73
CA LEU A 157 4.60 -9.12 -2.11
C LEU A 157 4.93 -8.03 -1.11
N GLY A 158 4.70 -6.76 -1.46
CA GLY A 158 4.88 -5.62 -0.56
C GLY A 158 4.07 -5.75 0.73
N CYS A 159 2.81 -6.13 0.60
CA CYS A 159 1.93 -6.38 1.74
C CYS A 159 2.46 -7.51 2.64
N LEU A 160 2.92 -8.62 2.06
CA LEU A 160 3.52 -9.73 2.81
C LEU A 160 4.82 -9.30 3.51
N LEU A 161 5.69 -8.54 2.86
CA LEU A 161 6.92 -8.02 3.45
C LEU A 161 6.62 -7.10 4.64
N GLY A 162 5.64 -6.19 4.51
CA GLY A 162 5.20 -5.33 5.60
C GLY A 162 4.72 -6.12 6.82
N TYR A 163 3.91 -7.15 6.60
CA TYR A 163 3.46 -8.04 7.66
C TYR A 163 4.61 -8.83 8.29
N GLY A 164 5.58 -9.28 7.48
CA GLY A 164 6.79 -9.93 7.93
C GLY A 164 7.62 -9.06 8.87
N ILE A 165 7.87 -7.81 8.49
CA ILE A 165 8.55 -6.81 9.31
C ILE A 165 7.84 -6.67 10.67
N MET A 166 6.51 -6.50 10.66
CA MET A 166 5.74 -6.38 11.90
C MET A 166 5.82 -7.63 12.78
N THR A 167 5.83 -8.81 12.17
CA THR A 167 5.97 -10.09 12.88
C THR A 167 7.34 -10.20 13.56
N ILE A 168 8.41 -9.85 12.85
CA ILE A 168 9.78 -9.82 13.39
C ILE A 168 9.88 -8.83 14.56
N LEU A 169 9.35 -7.62 14.40
CA LEU A 169 9.34 -6.62 15.47
C LEU A 169 8.62 -7.15 16.72
N ARG A 170 7.49 -7.82 16.58
CA ARG A 170 6.77 -8.44 17.70
C ARG A 170 7.63 -9.46 18.44
N ILE A 171 8.35 -10.31 17.73
CA ILE A 171 9.22 -11.33 18.32
C ILE A 171 10.33 -10.64 19.13
N ILE A 172 11.01 -9.66 18.53
CA ILE A 172 12.12 -8.94 19.17
C ILE A 172 11.66 -8.23 20.46
N PHE A 173 10.53 -7.51 20.39
CA PHE A 173 10.04 -6.78 21.55
C PHE A 173 9.46 -7.71 22.63
N ASN A 174 8.81 -8.82 22.26
CA ASN A 174 8.28 -9.77 23.24
C ASN A 174 9.40 -10.56 23.95
N THR A 175 10.48 -10.88 23.25
CA THR A 175 11.66 -11.55 23.83
C THR A 175 12.37 -10.64 24.83
N ARG A 176 12.44 -9.33 24.61
CA ARG A 176 13.01 -8.37 25.58
C ARG A 176 12.19 -8.25 26.87
N TYR A 177 10.86 -8.35 26.80
CA TYR A 177 9.99 -8.27 27.96
C TYR A 177 10.02 -9.52 28.86
N ASN A 178 10.36 -10.68 28.27
CA ASN A 178 10.44 -11.95 29.04
C ASN A 178 11.82 -12.23 29.65
N ASN A 179 12.83 -11.39 29.35
CA ASN A 179 14.21 -11.52 29.88
C ASN A 179 14.56 -10.43 30.94
N VAL A 180 13.57 -9.67 31.40
CA VAL A 180 13.66 -8.70 32.51
C VAL A 180 12.73 -9.13 33.63
#